data_4e994e895c498b03fb73dcef46248f9a
#
_entry.id   4e994e895c498b03fb73dcef46248f9a
#
_cell.length_a   1.000
_cell.length_b   1.000
_cell.length_c   1.000
_cell.angle_alpha   90.00
_cell.angle_beta   90.00
_cell.angle_gamma   90.00
#
_symmetry.space_group_name_H-M   'P 1'
#
loop_
_entity.id
_entity.type
_entity.pdbx_description
1 polymer ?
#
loop_
_entity_poly.entity_id
_entity_poly.type
_entity_poly.pdbx_seq_one_letter_code
_entity_poly.pdbx_strand_id
1 'polypeptide(L)'
;MKAAIAQINTAALRHNLAVVKRHAPQCKIIAVVKANAYGHGLLPVARTLVDADAYAVARIEEALMLRSCAVVKPIVLLEGFFSAADLPVLAANNLQTAVHTWEQLEALEQAELPAPVVAWLKLDTGMHRLGVRAEEMPAFIERLGKCKNVVQPFNVMTHFSRSDELEQPTTREQIDLFSQLTAPLLGERAMANSAGILAWPDSHCDWVRPGVILYGVSPFPNTVAADYDLQPVMTLKTQLIAVRDHKAGEPVGYGANWVSDRDTRLGVIAIGYGDGYPRMAPNGTPVLVNGRIVPLVGRVSMDMTTVDLGPGATDKAGDEAVLWGEGLPVERVADQIGTIPYELITKLTSRVFMEYV
;
A
#
# COMPACT_ATOMS: atom_id res chain seq x y z
N MET A 1 3.37 -28.66 -7.54
CA MET A 1 4.23 -27.50 -7.74
C MET A 1 3.32 -26.30 -7.93
N LYS A 2 3.60 -25.14 -7.27
CA LYS A 2 2.79 -23.92 -7.41
C LYS A 2 3.40 -23.05 -8.50
N ALA A 3 2.58 -22.58 -9.45
CA ALA A 3 3.08 -21.86 -10.62
C ALA A 3 3.62 -20.48 -10.26
N ALA A 4 2.86 -19.69 -9.47
CA ALA A 4 3.25 -18.37 -9.01
C ALA A 4 3.15 -18.28 -7.48
N ILE A 5 4.15 -17.71 -6.84
CA ILE A 5 4.26 -17.56 -5.38
C ILE A 5 4.59 -16.11 -5.04
N ALA A 6 3.81 -15.52 -4.14
CA ALA A 6 4.18 -14.29 -3.44
C ALA A 6 4.74 -14.70 -2.07
N GLN A 7 6.05 -14.68 -1.94
CA GLN A 7 6.74 -14.95 -0.69
C GLN A 7 6.77 -13.68 0.15
N ILE A 8 6.21 -13.75 1.36
CA ILE A 8 6.06 -12.63 2.28
C ILE A 8 7.04 -12.80 3.43
N ASN A 9 8.03 -11.94 3.47
CA ASN A 9 9.05 -11.93 4.52
C ASN A 9 8.54 -11.18 5.75
N THR A 10 8.15 -11.93 6.79
CA THR A 10 7.62 -11.35 8.02
C THR A 10 8.68 -10.65 8.87
N ALA A 11 9.95 -11.04 8.75
CA ALA A 11 11.05 -10.33 9.41
C ALA A 11 11.27 -8.95 8.79
N ALA A 12 11.15 -8.82 7.46
CA ALA A 12 11.20 -7.54 6.76
C ALA A 12 10.08 -6.58 7.21
N LEU A 13 8.85 -7.08 7.43
CA LEU A 13 7.76 -6.27 8.00
C LEU A 13 8.14 -5.68 9.38
N ARG A 14 8.70 -6.49 10.27
CA ARG A 14 9.14 -6.02 11.60
C ARG A 14 10.30 -5.03 11.50
N HIS A 15 11.25 -5.29 10.60
CA HIS A 15 12.35 -4.37 10.33
C HIS A 15 11.83 -3.01 9.84
N ASN A 16 10.93 -3.00 8.87
CA ASN A 16 10.38 -1.76 8.33
C ASN A 16 9.56 -0.98 9.39
N LEU A 17 8.83 -1.65 10.26
CA LEU A 17 8.19 -1.01 11.40
C LEU A 17 9.21 -0.38 12.36
N ALA A 18 10.35 -1.05 12.59
CA ALA A 18 11.44 -0.48 13.40
C ALA A 18 12.07 0.75 12.73
N VAL A 19 12.17 0.77 11.38
CA VAL A 19 12.58 1.98 10.64
C VAL A 19 11.63 3.14 10.92
N VAL A 20 10.32 2.90 10.83
CA VAL A 20 9.31 3.93 11.17
C VAL A 20 9.49 4.45 12.58
N LYS A 21 9.71 3.58 13.57
CA LYS A 21 9.95 3.98 14.97
C LYS A 21 11.22 4.82 15.14
N ARG A 22 12.27 4.55 14.35
CA ARG A 22 13.49 5.39 14.37
C ARG A 22 13.27 6.79 13.81
N HIS A 23 12.46 6.92 12.76
CA HIS A 23 12.12 8.23 12.18
C HIS A 23 11.14 9.05 13.04
N ALA A 24 10.22 8.38 13.73
CA ALA A 24 9.19 9.03 14.54
C ALA A 24 9.13 8.43 15.96
N PRO A 25 10.20 8.56 16.77
CA PRO A 25 10.35 7.82 18.03
C PRO A 25 9.37 8.23 19.12
N GLN A 26 8.79 9.44 19.04
CA GLN A 26 7.82 9.96 20.01
C GLN A 26 6.37 9.74 19.59
N CYS A 27 6.14 9.24 18.36
CA CYS A 27 4.79 9.09 17.81
C CYS A 27 4.24 7.69 18.04
N LYS A 28 2.94 7.62 18.23
CA LYS A 28 2.18 6.37 18.07
C LYS A 28 2.05 6.02 16.58
N ILE A 29 1.96 4.75 16.28
CA ILE A 29 1.93 4.24 14.92
C ILE A 29 0.59 3.62 14.59
N ILE A 30 -0.10 4.17 13.59
CA ILE A 30 -1.25 3.53 12.94
C ILE A 30 -0.75 2.79 11.70
N ALA A 31 -0.55 1.50 11.78
CA ALA A 31 -0.15 0.69 10.62
C ALA A 31 -1.30 0.58 9.61
N VAL A 32 -1.08 1.06 8.38
CA VAL A 32 -2.11 1.04 7.33
C VAL A 32 -2.10 -0.32 6.64
N VAL A 33 -3.17 -1.09 6.86
CA VAL A 33 -3.32 -2.48 6.38
C VAL A 33 -4.50 -2.68 5.43
N LYS A 34 -5.01 -1.59 4.84
CA LYS A 34 -6.09 -1.62 3.84
C LYS A 34 -5.69 -2.38 2.57
N ALA A 35 -6.66 -2.71 1.74
CA ALA A 35 -6.49 -3.46 0.49
C ALA A 35 -5.75 -4.79 0.72
N ASN A 36 -6.25 -5.59 1.67
CA ASN A 36 -5.63 -6.85 2.09
C ASN A 36 -4.15 -6.68 2.50
N ALA A 37 -3.88 -5.65 3.33
CA ALA A 37 -2.51 -5.25 3.70
C ALA A 37 -1.62 -5.02 2.47
N TYR A 38 -2.07 -4.15 1.55
CA TYR A 38 -1.38 -3.88 0.28
C TYR A 38 -1.07 -5.17 -0.50
N GLY A 39 -1.99 -6.12 -0.48
CA GLY A 39 -1.84 -7.41 -1.17
C GLY A 39 -1.01 -8.46 -0.43
N HIS A 40 -0.53 -8.18 0.79
CA HIS A 40 0.35 -9.08 1.55
C HIS A 40 -0.39 -10.02 2.50
N GLY A 41 -1.72 -9.94 2.57
CA GLY A 41 -2.54 -10.73 3.48
C GLY A 41 -2.83 -9.99 4.79
N LEU A 42 -4.09 -9.56 4.95
CA LEU A 42 -4.52 -8.68 6.05
C LEU A 42 -4.18 -9.25 7.43
N LEU A 43 -4.60 -10.48 7.69
CA LEU A 43 -4.45 -11.08 9.01
C LEU A 43 -3.01 -11.47 9.36
N PRO A 44 -2.22 -12.13 8.50
CA PRO A 44 -0.82 -12.41 8.77
C PRO A 44 0.01 -11.14 9.02
N VAL A 45 -0.23 -10.08 8.23
CA VAL A 45 0.45 -8.79 8.41
C VAL A 45 0.09 -8.15 9.75
N ALA A 46 -1.21 -8.07 10.09
CA ALA A 46 -1.64 -7.51 11.38
C ALA A 46 -1.06 -8.28 12.57
N ARG A 47 -0.99 -9.61 12.48
CA ARG A 47 -0.34 -10.46 13.51
C ARG A 47 1.17 -10.29 13.58
N THR A 48 1.81 -9.89 12.49
CA THR A 48 3.26 -9.62 12.48
C THR A 48 3.58 -8.24 13.06
N LEU A 49 2.75 -7.23 12.78
CA LEU A 49 2.95 -5.85 13.22
C LEU A 49 2.39 -5.59 14.63
N VAL A 50 2.65 -6.51 15.56
CA VAL A 50 2.14 -6.42 16.95
C VAL A 50 2.66 -5.22 17.72
N ASP A 51 3.75 -4.61 17.28
CA ASP A 51 4.34 -3.43 17.90
C ASP A 51 3.78 -2.10 17.36
N ALA A 52 2.86 -2.12 16.39
CA ALA A 52 2.08 -0.95 16.02
C ALA A 52 1.02 -0.66 17.10
N ASP A 53 0.67 0.61 17.31
CA ASP A 53 -0.29 1.00 18.34
C ASP A 53 -1.74 0.83 17.88
N ALA A 54 -1.99 0.97 16.58
CA ALA A 54 -3.30 0.82 15.95
C ALA A 54 -3.15 0.32 14.51
N TYR A 55 -4.27 -0.10 13.93
CA TYR A 55 -4.37 -0.39 12.50
C TYR A 55 -5.32 0.59 11.81
N ALA A 56 -5.12 0.79 10.51
CA ALA A 56 -6.05 1.53 9.68
C ALA A 56 -6.41 0.75 8.42
N VAL A 57 -7.69 0.76 8.10
CA VAL A 57 -8.28 0.13 6.91
C VAL A 57 -9.16 1.12 6.15
N ALA A 58 -9.57 0.77 4.94
CA ALA A 58 -10.48 1.60 4.14
C ALA A 58 -11.94 1.19 4.35
N ARG A 59 -12.19 -0.10 4.47
CA ARG A 59 -13.52 -0.70 4.48
C ARG A 59 -13.86 -1.31 5.84
N ILE A 60 -15.13 -1.23 6.22
CA ILE A 60 -15.63 -1.82 7.47
C ILE A 60 -15.43 -3.35 7.48
N GLU A 61 -15.56 -4.01 6.34
CA GLU A 61 -15.38 -5.46 6.19
C GLU A 61 -13.95 -5.90 6.54
N GLU A 62 -12.95 -5.09 6.19
CA GLU A 62 -11.56 -5.34 6.59
C GLU A 62 -11.40 -5.27 8.11
N ALA A 63 -12.01 -4.26 8.74
CA ALA A 63 -12.01 -4.11 10.19
C ALA A 63 -12.70 -5.27 10.90
N LEU A 64 -13.85 -5.70 10.40
CA LEU A 64 -14.61 -6.84 10.94
C LEU A 64 -13.85 -8.16 10.79
N MET A 65 -13.13 -8.34 9.68
CA MET A 65 -12.25 -9.50 9.50
C MET A 65 -11.14 -9.52 10.56
N LEU A 66 -10.51 -8.39 10.86
CA LEU A 66 -9.52 -8.29 11.93
C LEU A 66 -10.15 -8.61 13.30
N ARG A 67 -11.33 -8.07 13.60
CA ARG A 67 -12.04 -8.33 14.86
C ARG A 67 -12.44 -9.78 15.01
N SER A 68 -12.95 -10.43 13.96
CA SER A 68 -13.32 -11.85 13.97
C SER A 68 -12.12 -12.78 14.27
N CYS A 69 -10.91 -12.30 14.01
CA CYS A 69 -9.66 -12.98 14.27
C CYS A 69 -8.96 -12.53 15.56
N ALA A 70 -9.71 -11.95 16.51
CA ALA A 70 -9.27 -11.53 17.84
C ALA A 70 -8.22 -10.41 17.85
N VAL A 71 -8.15 -9.58 16.83
CA VAL A 71 -7.34 -8.36 16.86
C VAL A 71 -8.07 -7.32 17.74
N VAL A 72 -7.48 -6.98 18.89
CA VAL A 72 -8.09 -6.09 19.89
C VAL A 72 -7.62 -4.63 19.81
N LYS A 73 -6.52 -4.37 19.12
CA LYS A 73 -5.98 -3.01 18.96
C LYS A 73 -6.99 -2.06 18.32
N PRO A 74 -6.86 -0.74 18.52
CA PRO A 74 -7.66 0.25 17.80
C PRO A 74 -7.60 0.04 16.29
N ILE A 75 -8.73 0.17 15.60
CA ILE A 75 -8.82 0.10 14.14
C ILE A 75 -9.55 1.34 13.65
N VAL A 76 -8.91 2.08 12.75
CA VAL A 76 -9.41 3.34 12.19
C VAL A 76 -9.91 3.11 10.76
N LEU A 77 -11.16 3.51 10.48
CA LEU A 77 -11.71 3.60 9.13
C LEU A 77 -11.28 4.93 8.50
N LEU A 78 -10.32 4.91 7.57
CA LEU A 78 -9.71 6.11 6.99
C LEU A 78 -10.65 6.92 6.07
N GLU A 79 -11.66 6.26 5.54
CA GLU A 79 -12.70 6.86 4.67
C GLU A 79 -13.99 7.12 5.45
N GLY A 80 -14.05 6.74 6.72
CA GLY A 80 -15.25 6.80 7.52
C GLY A 80 -16.23 5.66 7.22
N PHE A 81 -17.43 5.78 7.71
CA PHE A 81 -18.54 4.88 7.40
C PHE A 81 -19.32 5.42 6.19
N PHE A 82 -19.99 4.53 5.45
CA PHE A 82 -20.71 4.90 4.23
C PHE A 82 -22.20 5.02 4.42
N SER A 83 -22.73 4.45 5.49
CA SER A 83 -24.15 4.48 5.83
C SER A 83 -24.35 4.68 7.32
N ALA A 84 -25.43 5.37 7.72
CA ALA A 84 -25.83 5.45 9.12
C ALA A 84 -26.07 4.06 9.74
N ALA A 85 -26.43 3.06 8.93
CA ALA A 85 -26.60 1.68 9.36
C ALA A 85 -25.29 1.01 9.82
N ASP A 86 -24.12 1.56 9.46
CA ASP A 86 -22.82 1.05 9.89
C ASP A 86 -22.52 1.44 11.35
N LEU A 87 -23.11 2.52 11.86
CA LEU A 87 -22.76 3.09 13.17
C LEU A 87 -22.95 2.12 14.35
N PRO A 88 -24.06 1.35 14.46
CA PRO A 88 -24.17 0.32 15.48
C PRO A 88 -23.08 -0.75 15.40
N VAL A 89 -22.64 -1.10 14.18
CA VAL A 89 -21.57 -2.08 13.94
C VAL A 89 -20.23 -1.51 14.39
N LEU A 90 -19.96 -0.23 14.11
CA LEU A 90 -18.75 0.45 14.59
C LEU A 90 -18.68 0.43 16.12
N ALA A 91 -19.77 0.84 16.78
CA ALA A 91 -19.84 0.90 18.23
C ALA A 91 -19.67 -0.51 18.87
N ALA A 92 -20.38 -1.51 18.34
CA ALA A 92 -20.32 -2.89 18.84
C ALA A 92 -18.93 -3.53 18.69
N ASN A 93 -18.16 -3.12 17.68
CA ASN A 93 -16.83 -3.66 17.38
C ASN A 93 -15.68 -2.74 17.82
N ASN A 94 -15.97 -1.66 18.55
CA ASN A 94 -15.00 -0.68 19.01
C ASN A 94 -14.08 -0.19 17.86
N LEU A 95 -14.71 0.21 16.74
CA LEU A 95 -14.03 0.76 15.58
C LEU A 95 -14.02 2.29 15.66
N GLN A 96 -12.91 2.88 15.25
CA GLN A 96 -12.76 4.33 15.11
C GLN A 96 -13.09 4.75 13.68
N THR A 97 -13.58 5.96 13.48
CA THR A 97 -14.01 6.43 12.18
C THR A 97 -13.52 7.83 11.84
N ALA A 98 -13.09 8.05 10.60
CA ALA A 98 -12.96 9.39 10.08
C ALA A 98 -14.37 10.00 9.87
N VAL A 99 -14.48 11.32 10.09
CA VAL A 99 -15.68 12.12 9.81
C VAL A 99 -15.24 13.29 8.93
N HIS A 100 -15.88 13.44 7.77
CA HIS A 100 -15.42 14.41 6.78
C HIS A 100 -16.56 15.00 5.92
N THR A 101 -17.82 14.64 6.18
CA THR A 101 -19.00 15.22 5.52
C THR A 101 -20.07 15.54 6.54
N TRP A 102 -20.97 16.45 6.17
CA TRP A 102 -22.13 16.83 6.98
C TRP A 102 -23.07 15.65 7.22
N GLU A 103 -23.25 14.80 6.21
CA GLU A 103 -24.10 13.61 6.30
C GLU A 103 -23.57 12.62 7.34
N GLN A 104 -22.24 12.45 7.43
CA GLN A 104 -21.64 11.61 8.48
C GLN A 104 -21.84 12.22 9.87
N LEU A 105 -21.67 13.53 10.02
CA LEU A 105 -21.90 14.22 11.28
C LEU A 105 -23.36 14.13 11.71
N GLU A 106 -24.31 14.39 10.81
CA GLU A 106 -25.76 14.28 11.08
C GLU A 106 -26.16 12.86 11.45
N ALA A 107 -25.60 11.87 10.76
CA ALA A 107 -25.84 10.46 11.10
C ALA A 107 -25.35 10.12 12.51
N LEU A 108 -24.18 10.62 12.93
CA LEU A 108 -23.67 10.46 14.30
C LEU A 108 -24.56 11.14 15.33
N GLU A 109 -25.02 12.36 15.05
CA GLU A 109 -25.91 13.11 15.98
C GLU A 109 -27.25 12.41 16.19
N GLN A 110 -27.81 11.82 15.14
CA GLN A 110 -29.13 11.18 15.14
C GLN A 110 -29.11 9.73 15.64
N ALA A 111 -27.92 9.10 15.64
CA ALA A 111 -27.81 7.70 16.00
C ALA A 111 -28.15 7.43 17.48
N GLU A 112 -28.72 6.27 17.73
CA GLU A 112 -28.86 5.71 19.06
C GLU A 112 -27.81 4.60 19.25
N LEU A 113 -26.65 4.95 19.85
CA LEU A 113 -25.53 4.04 20.03
C LEU A 113 -25.41 3.62 21.51
N PRO A 114 -25.02 2.35 21.76
CA PRO A 114 -24.81 1.86 23.12
C PRO A 114 -23.59 2.50 23.81
N ALA A 115 -22.62 3.00 23.01
CA ALA A 115 -21.43 3.70 23.47
C ALA A 115 -20.94 4.67 22.39
N PRO A 116 -20.30 5.79 22.77
CA PRO A 116 -19.71 6.71 21.81
C PRO A 116 -18.54 6.07 21.06
N VAL A 117 -18.34 6.51 19.81
CA VAL A 117 -17.22 6.08 18.96
C VAL A 117 -16.10 7.11 18.96
N VAL A 118 -14.87 6.67 18.81
CA VAL A 118 -13.72 7.57 18.59
C VAL A 118 -13.77 8.09 17.15
N ALA A 119 -13.91 9.41 17.02
CA ALA A 119 -13.97 10.09 15.74
C ALA A 119 -12.65 10.82 15.43
N TRP A 120 -12.27 10.79 14.18
CA TRP A 120 -11.16 11.55 13.59
C TRP A 120 -11.74 12.56 12.61
N LEU A 121 -11.81 13.83 13.01
CA LEU A 121 -12.17 14.90 12.09
C LEU A 121 -11.11 14.98 11.00
N LYS A 122 -11.49 14.69 9.77
CA LYS A 122 -10.57 14.73 8.64
C LYS A 122 -10.68 16.07 7.94
N LEU A 123 -9.55 16.80 7.88
CA LEU A 123 -9.44 18.11 7.26
C LEU A 123 -8.88 17.99 5.84
N ASP A 124 -9.45 18.75 4.93
CA ASP A 124 -8.88 18.96 3.59
C ASP A 124 -7.96 20.17 3.63
N THR A 125 -6.67 19.92 3.72
CA THR A 125 -5.64 20.95 3.74
C THR A 125 -4.98 21.18 2.39
N GLY A 126 -5.48 20.51 1.31
CA GLY A 126 -4.94 20.73 -0.03
C GLY A 126 -4.89 19.51 -0.94
N MET A 127 -5.42 18.35 -0.49
CA MET A 127 -5.54 17.17 -1.36
C MET A 127 -6.82 17.18 -2.21
N HIS A 128 -7.87 17.84 -1.72
CA HIS A 128 -9.14 18.04 -2.40
C HIS A 128 -9.84 16.74 -2.87
N ARG A 129 -9.76 15.71 -2.03
CA ARG A 129 -10.42 14.41 -2.25
C ARG A 129 -11.47 14.12 -1.20
N LEU A 130 -11.12 14.16 0.08
CA LEU A 130 -11.99 13.99 1.23
C LEU A 130 -11.53 14.95 2.34
N GLY A 131 -12.45 15.45 3.13
CA GLY A 131 -12.13 16.29 4.27
C GLY A 131 -12.99 17.54 4.35
N VAL A 132 -13.15 18.04 5.56
CA VAL A 132 -13.82 19.31 5.86
C VAL A 132 -12.92 20.45 5.46
N ARG A 133 -13.46 21.44 4.77
CA ARG A 133 -12.73 22.64 4.36
C ARG A 133 -12.50 23.58 5.56
N ALA A 134 -11.45 24.39 5.47
CA ALA A 134 -11.09 25.32 6.56
C ALA A 134 -12.24 26.25 6.97
N GLU A 135 -13.00 26.74 6.00
CA GLU A 135 -14.17 27.63 6.20
C GLU A 135 -15.33 26.94 6.92
N GLU A 136 -15.49 25.62 6.77
CA GLU A 136 -16.57 24.83 7.40
C GLU A 136 -16.17 24.33 8.80
N MET A 137 -14.86 24.30 9.08
CA MET A 137 -14.30 23.68 10.28
C MET A 137 -14.89 24.22 11.58
N PRO A 138 -15.12 25.54 11.79
CA PRO A 138 -15.69 26.05 13.06
C PRO A 138 -17.04 25.42 13.40
N ALA A 139 -17.94 25.33 12.40
CA ALA A 139 -19.26 24.73 12.59
C ALA A 139 -19.19 23.21 12.84
N PHE A 140 -18.25 22.53 12.14
CA PHE A 140 -17.99 21.11 12.36
C PHE A 140 -17.49 20.81 13.76
N ILE A 141 -16.49 21.59 14.25
CA ILE A 141 -15.94 21.45 15.60
C ILE A 141 -17.01 21.64 16.65
N GLU A 142 -17.82 22.69 16.52
CA GLU A 142 -18.91 22.97 17.47
C GLU A 142 -19.90 21.81 17.57
N ARG A 143 -20.37 21.30 16.45
CA ARG A 143 -21.35 20.20 16.42
C ARG A 143 -20.73 18.87 16.85
N LEU A 144 -19.55 18.52 16.32
CA LEU A 144 -18.85 17.28 16.67
C LEU A 144 -18.49 17.25 18.17
N GLY A 145 -18.08 18.40 18.72
CA GLY A 145 -17.76 18.55 20.14
C GLY A 145 -18.96 18.40 21.08
N LYS A 146 -20.17 18.64 20.59
CA LYS A 146 -21.44 18.45 21.33
C LYS A 146 -22.10 17.09 21.09
N CYS A 147 -21.60 16.32 20.12
CA CYS A 147 -22.20 15.03 19.75
C CYS A 147 -22.01 13.98 20.86
N LYS A 148 -23.11 13.52 21.45
CA LYS A 148 -23.10 12.50 22.53
C LYS A 148 -22.54 11.15 22.10
N ASN A 149 -22.56 10.86 20.79
CA ASN A 149 -22.10 9.61 20.21
C ASN A 149 -20.61 9.63 19.81
N VAL A 150 -19.89 10.70 20.15
CA VAL A 150 -18.45 10.88 19.86
C VAL A 150 -17.68 11.02 21.17
N VAL A 151 -16.62 10.24 21.31
CA VAL A 151 -15.68 10.34 22.42
C VAL A 151 -14.98 11.71 22.37
N GLN A 152 -14.94 12.41 23.51
CA GLN A 152 -14.32 13.73 23.60
C GLN A 152 -13.01 13.67 24.41
N PRO A 153 -11.97 14.44 24.04
CA PRO A 153 -11.90 15.22 22.80
C PRO A 153 -11.78 14.33 21.57
N PHE A 154 -12.39 14.70 20.45
CA PHE A 154 -12.24 14.00 19.18
C PHE A 154 -10.84 14.25 18.59
N ASN A 155 -10.34 13.33 17.77
CA ASN A 155 -9.05 13.41 17.11
C ASN A 155 -9.14 14.14 15.76
N VAL A 156 -8.00 14.53 15.20
CA VAL A 156 -7.94 15.23 13.91
C VAL A 156 -6.88 14.63 13.00
N MET A 157 -7.16 14.60 11.69
CA MET A 157 -6.21 14.13 10.69
C MET A 157 -6.31 14.90 9.38
N THR A 158 -5.25 14.84 8.60
CA THR A 158 -5.23 15.24 7.18
C THR A 158 -4.49 14.22 6.35
N HIS A 159 -4.39 14.43 5.03
CA HIS A 159 -3.60 13.61 4.14
C HIS A 159 -2.88 14.49 3.11
N PHE A 160 -1.59 14.19 2.89
CA PHE A 160 -0.76 14.94 1.96
C PHE A 160 -1.00 14.50 0.52
N SER A 161 -0.99 15.49 -0.37
CA SER A 161 -1.16 15.25 -1.81
C SER A 161 0.17 15.03 -2.53
N ARG A 162 1.27 15.63 -2.05
CA ARG A 162 2.56 15.69 -2.73
C ARG A 162 3.75 15.53 -1.78
N SER A 163 3.61 14.74 -0.73
CA SER A 163 4.69 14.55 0.26
C SER A 163 5.92 13.81 -0.28
N ASP A 164 5.78 13.15 -1.40
CA ASP A 164 6.84 12.50 -2.18
C ASP A 164 7.58 13.45 -3.14
N GLU A 165 7.09 14.66 -3.33
CA GLU A 165 7.71 15.69 -4.17
C GLU A 165 8.37 16.77 -3.29
N LEU A 166 9.60 16.52 -2.84
CA LEU A 166 10.27 17.30 -1.79
C LEU A 166 10.54 18.77 -2.18
N GLU A 167 10.67 19.05 -3.47
CA GLU A 167 10.91 20.41 -3.99
C GLU A 167 9.64 21.26 -4.09
N GLN A 168 8.47 20.67 -3.86
CA GLN A 168 7.20 21.39 -3.97
C GLN A 168 6.78 21.96 -2.61
N PRO A 169 6.25 23.20 -2.57
CA PRO A 169 5.85 23.85 -1.32
C PRO A 169 4.58 23.25 -0.69
N THR A 170 3.79 22.52 -1.49
CA THR A 170 2.45 22.04 -1.12
C THR A 170 2.39 21.32 0.21
N THR A 171 3.36 20.43 0.50
CA THR A 171 3.36 19.69 1.77
C THR A 171 3.64 20.60 2.96
N ARG A 172 4.53 21.59 2.82
CA ARG A 172 4.77 22.61 3.85
C ARG A 172 3.50 23.43 4.11
N GLU A 173 2.86 23.88 3.05
CA GLU A 173 1.59 24.63 3.14
C GLU A 173 0.49 23.82 3.85
N GLN A 174 0.39 22.51 3.55
CA GLN A 174 -0.55 21.62 4.22
C GLN A 174 -0.24 21.42 5.72
N ILE A 175 1.04 21.31 6.08
CA ILE A 175 1.49 21.21 7.48
C ILE A 175 1.14 22.51 8.25
N ASP A 176 1.46 23.65 7.68
CA ASP A 176 1.24 24.95 8.30
C ASP A 176 -0.26 25.21 8.50
N LEU A 177 -1.07 24.97 7.47
CA LEU A 177 -2.52 25.11 7.54
C LEU A 177 -3.13 24.18 8.60
N PHE A 178 -2.75 22.88 8.59
CA PHE A 178 -3.24 21.93 9.57
C PHE A 178 -2.88 22.34 10.99
N SER A 179 -1.63 22.74 11.21
CA SER A 179 -1.14 23.17 12.53
C SER A 179 -1.89 24.41 13.03
N GLN A 180 -2.10 25.40 12.16
CA GLN A 180 -2.88 26.59 12.49
C GLN A 180 -4.33 26.25 12.86
N LEU A 181 -5.00 25.44 12.04
CA LEU A 181 -6.41 25.10 12.25
C LEU A 181 -6.64 24.24 13.51
N THR A 182 -5.68 23.38 13.85
CA THR A 182 -5.83 22.43 14.96
C THR A 182 -5.18 22.89 16.26
N ALA A 183 -4.48 24.03 16.27
CA ALA A 183 -3.83 24.57 17.47
C ALA A 183 -4.73 24.64 18.72
N PRO A 184 -6.01 25.08 18.64
CA PRO A 184 -6.88 25.17 19.80
C PRO A 184 -7.50 23.83 20.23
N LEU A 185 -7.31 22.74 19.47
CA LEU A 185 -7.96 21.45 19.71
C LEU A 185 -7.13 20.60 20.68
N LEU A 186 -7.84 19.87 21.56
CA LEU A 186 -7.21 19.02 22.57
C LEU A 186 -7.01 17.57 22.13
N GLY A 187 -7.65 17.16 21.02
CA GLY A 187 -7.54 15.80 20.50
C GLY A 187 -6.20 15.50 19.85
N GLU A 188 -5.92 14.23 19.71
CA GLU A 188 -4.68 13.75 19.08
C GLU A 188 -4.69 14.04 17.57
N ARG A 189 -3.51 14.22 16.99
CA ARG A 189 -3.28 14.68 15.63
C ARG A 189 -2.52 13.65 14.80
N ALA A 190 -2.89 13.53 13.51
CA ALA A 190 -2.21 12.66 12.55
C ALA A 190 -2.10 13.33 11.18
N MET A 191 -0.88 13.61 10.72
CA MET A 191 -0.61 14.12 9.37
C MET A 191 0.17 13.13 8.52
N ALA A 192 1.35 12.69 9.01
CA ALA A 192 2.34 11.97 8.23
C ALA A 192 1.84 10.64 7.65
N ASN A 193 1.91 10.53 6.33
CA ASN A 193 1.90 9.27 5.58
C ASN A 193 3.35 8.74 5.46
N SER A 194 3.60 7.73 4.63
CA SER A 194 4.93 7.13 4.44
C SER A 194 6.02 8.15 4.08
N ALA A 195 5.80 9.02 3.09
CA ALA A 195 6.75 10.04 2.71
C ALA A 195 6.88 11.13 3.80
N GLY A 196 5.77 11.50 4.45
CA GLY A 196 5.77 12.40 5.60
C GLY A 196 6.65 11.91 6.73
N ILE A 197 6.64 10.61 7.01
CA ILE A 197 7.47 9.99 8.07
C ILE A 197 8.95 10.11 7.74
N LEU A 198 9.33 9.85 6.49
CA LEU A 198 10.75 9.79 6.09
C LEU A 198 11.36 11.17 5.85
N ALA A 199 10.61 12.15 5.35
CA ALA A 199 11.17 13.42 4.85
C ALA A 199 10.57 14.69 5.47
N TRP A 200 9.47 14.62 6.22
CA TRP A 200 8.80 15.79 6.77
C TRP A 200 8.62 15.67 8.30
N PRO A 201 9.70 15.81 9.12
CA PRO A 201 9.62 15.67 10.58
C PRO A 201 8.58 16.57 11.23
N ASP A 202 8.35 17.79 10.70
CA ASP A 202 7.33 18.71 11.20
C ASP A 202 5.88 18.19 11.05
N SER A 203 5.69 17.13 10.25
CA SER A 203 4.42 16.44 10.14
C SER A 203 4.21 15.35 11.20
N HIS A 204 5.24 15.06 11.98
CA HIS A 204 5.16 14.10 13.07
C HIS A 204 4.39 14.72 14.23
N CYS A 205 3.15 14.26 14.41
CA CYS A 205 2.28 14.68 15.51
C CYS A 205 2.21 13.58 16.57
N ASP A 206 1.03 13.40 17.19
CA ASP A 206 0.82 12.31 18.14
C ASP A 206 0.88 10.93 17.44
N TRP A 207 0.43 10.89 16.17
CA TRP A 207 0.35 9.67 15.36
C TRP A 207 0.96 9.84 13.99
N VAL A 208 1.66 8.79 13.54
CA VAL A 208 2.08 8.63 12.13
C VAL A 208 1.37 7.44 11.50
N ARG A 209 1.14 7.51 10.17
CA ARG A 209 0.37 6.51 9.41
C ARG A 209 1.20 5.89 8.29
N PRO A 210 2.19 5.03 8.61
CA PRO A 210 2.94 4.33 7.60
C PRO A 210 2.02 3.39 6.80
N GLY A 211 2.14 3.44 5.47
CA GLY A 211 1.54 2.52 4.53
C GLY A 211 2.63 1.76 3.79
N VAL A 212 2.97 2.21 2.59
CA VAL A 212 3.84 1.51 1.66
C VAL A 212 5.24 1.17 2.22
N ILE A 213 5.79 2.01 3.09
CA ILE A 213 7.11 1.75 3.70
C ILE A 213 7.10 0.52 4.62
N LEU A 214 5.96 0.16 5.22
CA LEU A 214 5.85 -1.09 5.99
C LEU A 214 6.08 -2.31 5.10
N TYR A 215 5.71 -2.22 3.83
CA TYR A 215 5.83 -3.29 2.84
C TYR A 215 7.17 -3.27 2.09
N GLY A 216 8.09 -2.40 2.53
CA GLY A 216 9.43 -2.32 1.96
C GLY A 216 9.45 -1.75 0.55
N VAL A 217 8.72 -0.67 0.35
CA VAL A 217 8.65 0.07 -0.92
C VAL A 217 8.93 1.55 -0.63
N SER A 218 9.78 2.17 -1.45
CA SER A 218 10.03 3.60 -1.36
C SER A 218 8.81 4.40 -1.79
N PRO A 219 8.42 5.46 -1.04
CA PRO A 219 7.35 6.36 -1.47
C PRO A 219 7.83 7.44 -2.45
N PHE A 220 9.14 7.55 -2.70
CA PHE A 220 9.70 8.63 -3.52
C PHE A 220 10.03 8.18 -4.94
N PRO A 221 9.83 9.04 -5.96
CA PRO A 221 10.19 8.74 -7.32
C PRO A 221 11.71 8.52 -7.48
N ASN A 222 12.09 7.66 -8.42
CA ASN A 222 13.49 7.35 -8.76
C ASN A 222 14.35 6.80 -7.61
N THR A 223 13.75 6.30 -6.55
CA THR A 223 14.43 5.68 -5.41
C THR A 223 13.93 4.24 -5.20
N VAL A 224 14.65 3.48 -4.38
CA VAL A 224 14.26 2.12 -4.01
C VAL A 224 14.24 1.96 -2.48
N ALA A 225 13.60 0.91 -2.01
CA ALA A 225 13.46 0.61 -0.58
C ALA A 225 14.80 0.70 0.18
N ALA A 226 15.88 0.18 -0.39
CA ALA A 226 17.22 0.15 0.25
C ALA A 226 17.80 1.54 0.53
N ASP A 227 17.39 2.58 -0.21
CA ASP A 227 17.84 3.96 0.01
C ASP A 227 17.37 4.51 1.37
N TYR A 228 16.37 3.89 1.97
CA TYR A 228 15.76 4.27 3.26
C TYR A 228 15.87 3.18 4.32
N ASP A 229 16.80 2.25 4.19
CA ASP A 229 16.94 1.09 5.08
C ASP A 229 15.66 0.23 5.16
N LEU A 230 14.86 0.22 4.12
CA LEU A 230 13.66 -0.64 4.02
C LEU A 230 14.01 -1.95 3.33
N GLN A 231 13.34 -3.02 3.72
CA GLN A 231 13.50 -4.35 3.16
C GLN A 231 12.24 -4.75 2.39
N PRO A 232 12.35 -5.25 1.13
CA PRO A 232 11.21 -5.78 0.40
C PRO A 232 10.51 -6.87 1.18
N VAL A 233 9.18 -6.73 1.35
CA VAL A 233 8.38 -7.73 2.07
C VAL A 233 7.87 -8.80 1.12
N MET A 234 7.39 -8.42 -0.07
CA MET A 234 6.91 -9.36 -1.07
C MET A 234 7.99 -9.64 -2.13
N THR A 235 8.28 -10.92 -2.34
CA THR A 235 8.99 -11.40 -3.53
C THR A 235 8.01 -12.21 -4.37
N LEU A 236 7.66 -11.70 -5.55
CA LEU A 236 6.82 -12.43 -6.51
C LEU A 236 7.71 -13.28 -7.40
N LYS A 237 7.54 -14.58 -7.34
CA LYS A 237 8.37 -15.54 -8.06
C LYS A 237 7.57 -16.63 -8.74
N THR A 238 8.16 -17.16 -9.75
CA THR A 238 7.68 -18.28 -10.57
C THR A 238 8.88 -19.08 -11.07
N GLN A 239 8.67 -19.91 -12.09
CA GLN A 239 9.73 -20.70 -12.71
C GLN A 239 9.61 -20.72 -14.22
N LEU A 240 10.71 -21.01 -14.90
CA LEU A 240 10.70 -21.37 -16.30
C LEU A 240 9.94 -22.69 -16.49
N ILE A 241 8.96 -22.70 -17.38
CA ILE A 241 8.23 -23.92 -17.78
C ILE A 241 8.70 -24.47 -19.13
N ALA A 242 9.36 -23.62 -19.93
CA ALA A 242 9.99 -24.03 -21.18
C ALA A 242 11.18 -23.12 -21.49
N VAL A 243 12.19 -23.70 -22.12
CA VAL A 243 13.30 -22.96 -22.74
C VAL A 243 13.43 -23.43 -24.16
N ARG A 244 13.54 -22.50 -25.14
CA ARG A 244 13.48 -22.78 -26.56
C ARG A 244 14.52 -21.99 -27.30
N ASP A 245 15.14 -22.60 -28.31
CA ASP A 245 15.91 -21.87 -29.30
C ASP A 245 14.97 -21.04 -30.20
N HIS A 246 15.40 -19.84 -30.55
CA HIS A 246 14.64 -18.87 -31.30
C HIS A 246 15.53 -18.20 -32.34
N LYS A 247 15.05 -18.08 -33.58
CA LYS A 247 15.85 -17.58 -34.69
C LYS A 247 15.71 -16.07 -34.86
N ALA A 248 16.76 -15.45 -35.36
CA ALA A 248 16.68 -14.09 -35.85
C ALA A 248 15.54 -13.90 -36.85
N GLY A 249 14.81 -12.80 -36.74
CA GLY A 249 13.68 -12.47 -37.61
C GLY A 249 12.36 -13.14 -37.22
N GLU A 250 12.34 -14.05 -36.25
CA GLU A 250 11.08 -14.66 -35.78
C GLU A 250 10.39 -13.79 -34.74
N PRO A 251 9.03 -13.64 -34.83
CA PRO A 251 8.26 -12.89 -33.88
C PRO A 251 7.89 -13.71 -32.62
N VAL A 252 7.57 -13.00 -31.53
CA VAL A 252 7.14 -13.62 -30.27
C VAL A 252 5.75 -13.14 -29.85
N GLY A 253 4.88 -14.10 -29.55
CA GLY A 253 3.61 -13.90 -28.85
C GLY A 253 2.53 -13.17 -29.65
N TYR A 254 1.49 -12.74 -28.98
CA TYR A 254 0.33 -12.09 -29.59
C TYR A 254 0.70 -10.75 -30.24
N GLY A 255 0.29 -10.63 -31.52
CA GLY A 255 0.45 -9.43 -32.31
C GLY A 255 1.89 -9.19 -32.78
N ALA A 256 2.81 -10.15 -32.59
CA ALA A 256 4.17 -10.12 -33.14
C ALA A 256 4.90 -8.77 -32.78
N ASN A 257 4.67 -8.21 -31.62
CA ASN A 257 5.18 -6.88 -31.25
C ASN A 257 6.65 -6.87 -30.78
N TRP A 258 7.28 -8.03 -30.79
CA TRP A 258 8.72 -8.19 -30.64
C TRP A 258 9.24 -9.22 -31.63
N VAL A 259 10.32 -8.88 -32.32
CA VAL A 259 11.02 -9.75 -33.29
C VAL A 259 12.47 -9.78 -32.87
N SER A 260 13.05 -10.97 -32.77
CA SER A 260 14.45 -11.13 -32.43
C SER A 260 15.38 -10.61 -33.53
N ASP A 261 16.39 -9.83 -33.17
CA ASP A 261 17.43 -9.35 -34.08
C ASP A 261 18.58 -10.32 -34.23
N ARG A 262 18.58 -11.42 -33.45
CA ARG A 262 19.63 -12.45 -33.40
C ARG A 262 19.06 -13.81 -33.03
N ASP A 263 19.83 -14.87 -33.29
CA ASP A 263 19.58 -16.17 -32.69
C ASP A 263 19.70 -16.08 -31.20
N THR A 264 18.71 -16.54 -30.43
CA THR A 264 18.67 -16.43 -28.96
C THR A 264 17.97 -17.63 -28.35
N ARG A 265 17.87 -17.66 -27.03
CA ARG A 265 17.03 -18.61 -26.29
C ARG A 265 15.94 -17.86 -25.52
N LEU A 266 14.72 -18.32 -25.68
CA LEU A 266 13.56 -17.78 -24.97
C LEU A 266 13.21 -18.66 -23.79
N GLY A 267 12.92 -17.99 -22.65
CA GLY A 267 12.30 -18.61 -21.49
C GLY A 267 10.81 -18.30 -21.45
N VAL A 268 9.99 -19.28 -21.13
CA VAL A 268 8.56 -19.08 -20.83
C VAL A 268 8.38 -19.27 -19.34
N ILE A 269 7.87 -18.26 -18.64
CA ILE A 269 7.61 -18.28 -17.20
C ILE A 269 6.12 -18.44 -16.90
N ALA A 270 5.79 -19.14 -15.81
CA ALA A 270 4.42 -19.54 -15.46
C ALA A 270 3.67 -18.46 -14.67
N ILE A 271 3.61 -17.25 -15.21
CA ILE A 271 2.82 -16.14 -14.66
C ILE A 271 2.35 -15.21 -15.78
N GLY A 272 1.12 -14.74 -15.67
CA GLY A 272 0.52 -13.83 -16.64
C GLY A 272 -0.50 -12.89 -16.00
N TYR A 273 -1.30 -12.21 -16.83
CA TYR A 273 -2.25 -11.22 -16.32
C TYR A 273 -3.42 -11.85 -15.53
N GLY A 274 -3.69 -13.13 -15.70
CA GLY A 274 -4.65 -13.88 -14.87
C GLY A 274 -4.20 -14.04 -13.41
N ASP A 275 -2.89 -13.90 -13.15
CA ASP A 275 -2.28 -13.91 -11.82
C ASP A 275 -2.18 -12.50 -11.23
N GLY A 276 -2.47 -11.46 -12.02
CA GLY A 276 -2.34 -10.06 -11.63
C GLY A 276 -1.06 -9.39 -12.16
N TYR A 277 -0.22 -10.09 -12.94
CA TYR A 277 0.94 -9.45 -13.56
C TYR A 277 0.47 -8.51 -14.70
N PRO A 278 1.01 -7.27 -14.80
CA PRO A 278 0.49 -6.29 -15.74
C PRO A 278 0.55 -6.71 -17.20
N ARG A 279 -0.60 -6.77 -17.88
CA ARG A 279 -0.64 -7.06 -19.35
C ARG A 279 0.06 -5.97 -20.16
N MET A 280 0.11 -4.76 -19.64
CA MET A 280 0.72 -3.60 -20.28
C MET A 280 2.24 -3.54 -20.12
N ALA A 281 2.85 -4.48 -19.40
CA ALA A 281 4.31 -4.55 -19.27
C ALA A 281 4.95 -4.57 -20.66
N PRO A 282 5.78 -3.56 -21.00
CA PRO A 282 6.40 -3.43 -22.32
C PRO A 282 7.57 -4.41 -22.48
N ASN A 283 7.99 -4.60 -23.73
CA ASN A 283 9.27 -5.25 -24.01
C ASN A 283 10.39 -4.57 -23.23
N GLY A 284 11.30 -5.34 -22.66
CA GLY A 284 12.38 -4.83 -21.83
C GLY A 284 12.07 -4.74 -20.34
N THR A 285 10.81 -5.00 -19.90
CA THR A 285 10.50 -5.09 -18.47
C THR A 285 11.42 -6.14 -17.83
N PRO A 286 12.13 -5.79 -16.72
CA PRO A 286 13.11 -6.69 -16.12
C PRO A 286 12.47 -7.88 -15.43
N VAL A 287 13.08 -9.04 -15.57
CA VAL A 287 12.80 -10.28 -14.83
C VAL A 287 14.14 -10.82 -14.36
N LEU A 288 14.23 -11.26 -13.11
CA LEU A 288 15.47 -11.86 -12.57
C LEU A 288 15.41 -13.39 -12.73
N VAL A 289 16.33 -13.95 -13.53
CA VAL A 289 16.45 -15.40 -13.74
C VAL A 289 17.86 -15.84 -13.39
N ASN A 290 17.99 -16.79 -12.49
CA ASN A 290 19.29 -17.30 -12.03
C ASN A 290 20.27 -16.18 -11.65
N GLY A 291 19.81 -15.13 -10.96
CA GLY A 291 20.65 -14.01 -10.49
C GLY A 291 21.02 -12.98 -11.55
N ARG A 292 20.50 -13.05 -12.78
CA ARG A 292 20.71 -12.05 -13.83
C ARG A 292 19.40 -11.48 -14.34
N ILE A 293 19.42 -10.20 -14.68
CA ILE A 293 18.27 -9.52 -15.28
C ILE A 293 18.17 -9.89 -16.75
N VAL A 294 17.00 -10.36 -17.15
CA VAL A 294 16.62 -10.64 -18.54
C VAL A 294 15.38 -9.84 -18.93
N PRO A 295 15.23 -9.41 -20.18
CA PRO A 295 14.08 -8.63 -20.60
C PRO A 295 12.85 -9.53 -20.89
N LEU A 296 11.68 -9.06 -20.49
CA LEU A 296 10.40 -9.53 -21.00
C LEU A 296 10.31 -9.19 -22.49
N VAL A 297 9.84 -10.13 -23.30
CA VAL A 297 9.67 -9.98 -24.75
C VAL A 297 8.30 -10.50 -25.21
N GLY A 298 7.69 -9.79 -26.12
CA GLY A 298 6.33 -10.06 -26.56
C GLY A 298 5.27 -9.56 -25.58
N ARG A 299 4.02 -9.89 -25.82
CA ARG A 299 2.90 -9.50 -24.93
C ARG A 299 2.71 -10.53 -23.82
N VAL A 300 2.47 -10.04 -22.62
CA VAL A 300 2.05 -10.88 -21.48
C VAL A 300 0.75 -11.60 -21.85
N SER A 301 0.74 -12.92 -21.72
CA SER A 301 -0.44 -13.77 -21.91
C SER A 301 -1.21 -13.92 -20.60
N MET A 302 -2.36 -14.61 -20.63
CA MET A 302 -3.17 -14.81 -19.44
C MET A 302 -2.42 -15.59 -18.35
N ASP A 303 -1.70 -16.65 -18.75
CA ASP A 303 -1.11 -17.62 -17.82
C ASP A 303 0.41 -17.68 -17.87
N MET A 304 1.05 -16.98 -18.80
CA MET A 304 2.48 -17.08 -19.04
C MET A 304 3.06 -15.81 -19.66
N THR A 305 4.37 -15.65 -19.50
CA THR A 305 5.13 -14.54 -20.06
C THR A 305 6.43 -15.06 -20.66
N THR A 306 6.93 -14.41 -21.71
CA THR A 306 8.16 -14.80 -22.39
C THR A 306 9.28 -13.83 -22.04
N VAL A 307 10.48 -14.34 -21.82
CA VAL A 307 11.72 -13.57 -21.59
C VAL A 307 12.81 -13.98 -22.58
N ASP A 308 13.66 -13.03 -22.96
CA ASP A 308 14.87 -13.32 -23.74
C ASP A 308 16.03 -13.67 -22.81
N LEU A 309 16.36 -14.94 -22.74
CA LEU A 309 17.46 -15.45 -21.91
C LEU A 309 18.85 -15.11 -22.48
N GLY A 310 18.90 -14.73 -23.75
CA GLY A 310 20.12 -14.44 -24.48
C GLY A 310 20.73 -15.64 -25.18
N PRO A 311 21.65 -15.37 -26.14
CA PRO A 311 22.38 -16.42 -26.85
C PRO A 311 23.20 -17.28 -25.90
N GLY A 312 23.17 -18.60 -26.11
CA GLY A 312 23.97 -19.53 -25.32
C GLY A 312 23.58 -19.67 -23.84
N ALA A 313 22.40 -19.13 -23.45
CA ALA A 313 21.89 -19.30 -22.08
C ALA A 313 21.77 -20.78 -21.71
N THR A 314 22.15 -21.12 -20.49
CA THR A 314 22.15 -22.49 -19.96
C THR A 314 20.95 -22.80 -19.07
N ASP A 315 20.02 -21.84 -18.96
CA ASP A 315 18.80 -21.98 -18.18
C ASP A 315 17.94 -23.14 -18.68
N LYS A 316 17.17 -23.71 -17.79
CA LYS A 316 16.31 -24.87 -18.05
C LYS A 316 14.95 -24.73 -17.38
N ALA A 317 14.00 -25.53 -17.79
CA ALA A 317 12.71 -25.62 -17.11
C ALA A 317 12.92 -26.00 -15.64
N GLY A 318 12.21 -25.32 -14.76
CA GLY A 318 12.33 -25.42 -13.30
C GLY A 318 13.20 -24.35 -12.66
N ASP A 319 14.00 -23.62 -13.42
CA ASP A 319 14.80 -22.51 -12.87
C ASP A 319 13.89 -21.36 -12.40
N GLU A 320 14.24 -20.73 -11.28
CA GLU A 320 13.45 -19.67 -10.65
C GLU A 320 13.54 -18.37 -11.47
N ALA A 321 12.39 -17.70 -11.55
CA ALA A 321 12.26 -16.35 -12.09
C ALA A 321 11.56 -15.45 -11.06
N VAL A 322 12.16 -14.29 -10.75
CA VAL A 322 11.61 -13.28 -9.85
C VAL A 322 11.10 -12.11 -10.69
N LEU A 323 9.83 -11.73 -10.45
CA LEU A 323 9.16 -10.62 -11.14
C LEU A 323 9.38 -9.28 -10.42
N TRP A 324 9.48 -9.30 -9.10
CA TRP A 324 9.90 -8.21 -8.21
C TRP A 324 10.15 -8.72 -6.79
N GLY A 325 10.84 -7.93 -5.99
CA GLY A 325 11.15 -8.20 -4.59
C GLY A 325 12.66 -8.32 -4.36
N GLU A 326 13.08 -9.39 -3.73
CA GLU A 326 14.51 -9.62 -3.45
C GLU A 326 15.32 -9.71 -4.75
N GLY A 327 16.36 -8.89 -4.85
CA GLY A 327 17.22 -8.82 -6.04
C GLY A 327 16.64 -8.03 -7.22
N LEU A 328 15.35 -7.70 -7.21
CA LEU A 328 14.68 -6.89 -8.25
C LEU A 328 13.65 -5.96 -7.60
N PRO A 329 14.02 -4.72 -7.26
CA PRO A 329 13.09 -3.77 -6.64
C PRO A 329 11.81 -3.56 -7.47
N VAL A 330 10.66 -3.61 -6.79
CA VAL A 330 9.35 -3.42 -7.45
C VAL A 330 9.22 -2.03 -8.07
N GLU A 331 9.92 -1.03 -7.50
CA GLU A 331 9.98 0.34 -8.02
C GLU A 331 10.53 0.36 -9.45
N ARG A 332 11.61 -0.37 -9.72
CA ARG A 332 12.21 -0.46 -11.06
C ARG A 332 11.26 -1.11 -12.07
N VAL A 333 10.52 -2.12 -11.64
CA VAL A 333 9.51 -2.79 -12.49
C VAL A 333 8.35 -1.84 -12.76
N ALA A 334 7.87 -1.13 -11.74
CA ALA A 334 6.80 -0.15 -11.87
C ALA A 334 7.17 1.00 -12.83
N ASP A 335 8.37 1.56 -12.68
CA ASP A 335 8.87 2.63 -13.55
C ASP A 335 8.93 2.18 -15.02
N GLN A 336 9.43 0.98 -15.29
CA GLN A 336 9.50 0.43 -16.65
C GLN A 336 8.11 0.22 -17.27
N ILE A 337 7.12 -0.15 -16.45
CA ILE A 337 5.74 -0.35 -16.89
C ILE A 337 4.99 0.99 -17.05
N GLY A 338 5.42 2.03 -16.35
CA GLY A 338 4.75 3.34 -16.31
C GLY A 338 3.59 3.36 -15.32
N THR A 339 3.75 2.69 -14.17
CA THR A 339 2.81 2.66 -13.04
C THR A 339 3.53 2.90 -11.72
N ILE A 340 2.82 2.73 -10.61
CA ILE A 340 3.36 2.87 -9.26
C ILE A 340 3.50 1.50 -8.57
N PRO A 341 4.48 1.32 -7.69
CA PRO A 341 4.67 0.06 -6.96
C PRO A 341 3.43 -0.41 -6.20
N TYR A 342 2.65 0.53 -5.65
CA TYR A 342 1.38 0.28 -4.97
C TYR A 342 0.42 -0.56 -5.81
N GLU A 343 0.30 -0.25 -7.10
CA GLU A 343 -0.58 -0.98 -8.02
C GLU A 343 -0.11 -2.40 -8.22
N LEU A 344 1.20 -2.61 -8.40
CA LEU A 344 1.76 -3.93 -8.65
C LEU A 344 1.52 -4.88 -7.47
N ILE A 345 1.85 -4.45 -6.25
CA ILE A 345 1.74 -5.30 -5.06
C ILE A 345 0.28 -5.58 -4.66
N THR A 346 -0.67 -4.67 -4.97
CA THR A 346 -2.07 -4.83 -4.59
C THR A 346 -2.91 -5.64 -5.58
N LYS A 347 -2.45 -5.82 -6.81
CA LYS A 347 -3.25 -6.41 -7.91
C LYS A 347 -3.18 -7.93 -8.05
N LEU A 348 -2.38 -8.61 -7.26
CA LEU A 348 -2.26 -10.07 -7.34
C LEU A 348 -3.62 -10.74 -7.11
N THR A 349 -3.93 -11.73 -7.94
CA THR A 349 -5.18 -12.49 -7.82
C THR A 349 -5.03 -13.66 -6.85
N SER A 350 -6.13 -14.29 -6.49
CA SER A 350 -6.15 -15.50 -5.64
C SER A 350 -5.46 -16.72 -6.26
N ARG A 351 -5.04 -16.65 -7.53
CA ARG A 351 -4.25 -17.70 -8.18
C ARG A 351 -2.81 -17.76 -7.67
N VAL A 352 -2.28 -16.62 -7.19
CA VAL A 352 -0.93 -16.54 -6.62
C VAL A 352 -0.94 -17.11 -5.20
N PHE A 353 -0.07 -18.05 -4.96
CA PHE A 353 0.05 -18.64 -3.63
C PHE A 353 0.83 -17.73 -2.69
N MET A 354 0.23 -17.39 -1.54
CA MET A 354 0.89 -16.62 -0.49
C MET A 354 1.69 -17.55 0.42
N GLU A 355 3.00 -17.30 0.52
CA GLU A 355 3.92 -18.05 1.38
C GLU A 355 4.55 -17.09 2.40
N TYR A 356 4.34 -17.34 3.68
CA TYR A 356 4.89 -16.51 4.76
C TYR A 356 6.14 -17.15 5.33
N VAL A 357 7.26 -16.39 5.36
CA VAL A 357 8.59 -16.81 5.83
C VAL A 357 9.14 -15.87 6.90
#